data_09f624468c27f5d3defc9a3080b27596
#
_entry.id   09f624468c27f5d3defc9a3080b27596
#
_cell.length_a   1.000
_cell.length_b   1.000
_cell.length_c   1.000
_cell.angle_alpha   90.00
_cell.angle_beta   90.00
_cell.angle_gamma   90.00
#
_symmetry.space_group_name_H-M   'P 1'
#
loop_
_entity.id
_entity.type
_entity.pdbx_description
1 polymer ?
#
loop_
_entity_poly.entity_id
_entity_poly.type
_entity_poly.pdbx_seq_one_letter_code
_entity_poly.pdbx_strand_id
1 'polypeptide(L)'
;LNALNVVKLLTIWVFLLISSVDVGAASKKGLQPQLAISPSRIVLESDEVNATKSVTVLNLGSKPMQVEVSVQNWDFDEDNNYRALPPTPQSLDQWLIINPVRLTIPAKGQQTVRMAVRPKAKPEDGEHRAMVFFKQLRAEEAKGVNVLFNVGVPVYAFFGDVKREAAVHSMTFNKENHTFNFDITSSGNTYVRPEGFYMIVDADEATEQEILQRLNGENGEVKGDKPFASGKVTSKPVFAGERRKVEAAITLKEDIKKALSSQYALAVKIDVAGTLFEKVYYIQQDK
;
A
#
# COMPACT_ATOMS: atom_id res chain seq x y z
N LEU A 1 5.19 8.73 99.55
CA LEU A 1 6.25 7.88 98.98
C LEU A 1 6.01 7.57 97.53
N ASN A 2 6.95 8.00 96.73
CA ASN A 2 7.36 7.55 95.40
C ASN A 2 6.38 7.62 94.24
N ALA A 3 6.59 8.67 93.44
CA ALA A 3 6.17 8.81 92.08
C ALA A 3 6.92 7.86 91.17
N LEU A 4 6.22 7.27 90.27
CA LEU A 4 6.82 6.58 89.11
C LEU A 4 6.34 7.29 87.85
N ASN A 5 7.28 7.94 87.18
CA ASN A 5 7.09 8.60 85.90
C ASN A 5 6.88 7.56 84.83
N VAL A 6 5.75 7.63 84.15
CA VAL A 6 5.50 6.89 82.91
C VAL A 6 5.70 7.81 81.70
N VAL A 7 6.85 7.70 81.07
CA VAL A 7 7.13 8.35 79.74
C VAL A 7 6.32 7.66 78.70
N LYS A 8 5.31 8.33 78.13
CA LYS A 8 4.61 7.88 76.94
C LYS A 8 5.45 8.25 75.71
N LEU A 9 6.05 7.25 75.07
CA LEU A 9 6.59 7.40 73.72
C LEU A 9 5.43 7.53 72.73
N LEU A 10 5.25 8.69 72.15
CA LEU A 10 4.40 8.89 70.97
C LEU A 10 5.20 8.46 69.69
N THR A 11 4.90 7.29 69.18
CA THR A 11 5.35 6.87 67.86
C THR A 11 4.47 7.53 66.80
N ILE A 12 5.03 8.58 66.15
CA ILE A 12 4.40 9.21 65.01
C ILE A 12 4.61 8.31 63.79
N TRP A 13 3.56 7.66 63.32
CA TRP A 13 3.51 6.98 62.03
C TRP A 13 3.34 8.07 60.95
N VAL A 14 4.43 8.39 60.25
CA VAL A 14 4.35 9.17 58.99
C VAL A 14 3.90 8.22 57.91
N PHE A 15 2.63 8.27 57.53
CA PHE A 15 2.11 7.67 56.33
C PHE A 15 2.61 8.45 55.13
N LEU A 16 3.66 7.97 54.46
CA LEU A 16 4.09 8.47 53.18
C LEU A 16 3.04 8.03 52.16
N LEU A 17 2.10 8.89 51.82
CA LEU A 17 1.23 8.75 50.66
C LEU A 17 2.09 8.87 49.38
N ILE A 18 2.59 7.76 48.91
CA ILE A 18 3.13 7.67 47.56
C ILE A 18 1.93 7.73 46.61
N SER A 19 1.55 8.92 46.18
CA SER A 19 0.68 9.07 45.01
C SER A 19 1.44 8.56 43.81
N SER A 20 1.11 7.35 43.38
CA SER A 20 1.48 6.82 42.06
C SER A 20 0.86 7.75 41.02
N VAL A 21 1.69 8.65 40.48
CA VAL A 21 1.36 9.37 39.26
C VAL A 21 1.36 8.29 38.17
N ASP A 22 0.19 7.80 37.81
CA ASP A 22 -0.01 7.08 36.55
C ASP A 22 0.40 8.03 35.43
N VAL A 23 1.66 7.96 35.03
CA VAL A 23 2.09 8.47 33.74
C VAL A 23 1.43 7.56 32.70
N GLY A 24 0.19 7.90 32.40
CA GLY A 24 -0.51 7.31 31.29
C GLY A 24 0.38 7.43 30.07
N ALA A 25 0.91 6.30 29.60
CA ALA A 25 1.61 6.22 28.33
C ALA A 25 0.64 6.76 27.27
N ALA A 26 0.80 8.05 26.92
CA ALA A 26 0.12 8.63 25.78
C ALA A 26 0.54 7.79 24.58
N SER A 27 -0.30 6.81 24.24
CA SER A 27 -0.19 6.08 22.99
C SER A 27 0.03 7.13 21.92
N LYS A 28 1.20 7.12 21.26
CA LYS A 28 1.47 7.95 20.11
C LYS A 28 0.46 7.52 19.04
N LYS A 29 -0.73 8.11 19.07
CA LYS A 29 -1.73 7.99 18.04
C LYS A 29 -1.08 8.58 16.79
N GLY A 30 -0.47 7.71 15.98
CA GLY A 30 0.09 8.13 14.71
C GLY A 30 -0.96 8.90 13.94
N LEU A 31 -0.54 9.88 13.19
CA LEU A 31 -1.43 10.73 12.39
C LEU A 31 -2.29 9.82 11.49
N GLN A 32 -3.56 9.67 11.82
CA GLN A 32 -4.46 8.84 11.02
C GLN A 32 -4.75 9.57 9.71
N PRO A 33 -4.63 8.87 8.55
CA PRO A 33 -4.98 9.48 7.28
C PRO A 33 -6.43 9.99 7.34
N GLN A 34 -6.63 11.25 6.96
CA GLN A 34 -7.97 11.84 6.93
C GLN A 34 -8.59 11.80 5.55
N LEU A 35 -7.80 11.53 4.51
CA LEU A 35 -8.22 11.41 3.11
C LEU A 35 -7.96 9.97 2.64
N ALA A 36 -8.99 9.30 2.13
CA ALA A 36 -8.87 8.01 1.48
C ALA A 36 -9.48 8.06 0.08
N ILE A 37 -8.94 7.25 -0.83
CA ILE A 37 -9.34 7.24 -2.24
C ILE A 37 -9.50 5.80 -2.71
N SER A 38 -10.58 5.53 -3.43
CA SER A 38 -10.88 4.20 -3.98
C SER A 38 -11.46 4.31 -5.39
N PRO A 39 -10.93 3.52 -6.34
CA PRO A 39 -9.80 2.62 -6.24
C PRO A 39 -8.46 3.37 -6.15
N SER A 40 -7.41 2.68 -5.70
CA SER A 40 -6.05 3.25 -5.61
C SER A 40 -5.28 3.24 -6.94
N ARG A 41 -5.85 2.64 -7.99
CA ARG A 41 -5.33 2.57 -9.36
C ARG A 41 -6.51 2.42 -10.31
N ILE A 42 -6.42 3.04 -11.50
CA ILE A 42 -7.39 2.88 -12.58
C ILE A 42 -6.67 2.28 -13.77
N VAL A 43 -7.27 1.24 -14.34
CA VAL A 43 -6.84 0.61 -15.59
C VAL A 43 -8.02 0.63 -16.55
N LEU A 44 -7.77 1.09 -17.78
CA LEU A 44 -8.71 1.08 -18.88
C LEU A 44 -8.12 0.20 -19.98
N GLU A 45 -8.63 -1.01 -20.12
CA GLU A 45 -8.24 -1.90 -21.20
C GLU A 45 -8.77 -1.37 -22.55
N SER A 46 -8.27 -1.88 -23.65
CA SER A 46 -8.51 -1.33 -25.00
C SER A 46 -10.00 -1.23 -25.36
N ASP A 47 -10.84 -2.13 -24.86
CA ASP A 47 -12.30 -2.10 -25.02
C ASP A 47 -13.01 -1.14 -24.08
N GLU A 48 -12.34 -0.72 -23.01
CA GLU A 48 -12.87 0.17 -21.96
C GLU A 48 -12.41 1.64 -22.06
N VAL A 49 -11.50 1.99 -22.98
CA VAL A 49 -10.90 3.34 -23.04
C VAL A 49 -11.91 4.47 -23.24
N ASN A 50 -13.08 4.16 -23.80
CA ASN A 50 -14.18 5.11 -23.97
C ASN A 50 -15.12 5.15 -22.75
N ALA A 51 -14.96 4.26 -21.78
CA ALA A 51 -15.80 4.21 -20.58
C ALA A 51 -15.47 5.37 -19.64
N THR A 52 -16.48 5.79 -18.87
CA THR A 52 -16.28 6.70 -17.76
C THR A 52 -15.99 5.88 -16.50
N LYS A 53 -14.84 6.13 -15.88
CA LYS A 53 -14.49 5.54 -14.59
C LYS A 53 -14.73 6.54 -13.47
N SER A 54 -14.98 6.03 -12.28
CA SER A 54 -15.27 6.84 -11.09
C SER A 54 -14.27 6.53 -9.98
N VAL A 55 -13.88 7.59 -9.28
CA VAL A 55 -13.06 7.51 -8.06
C VAL A 55 -13.84 8.10 -6.91
N THR A 56 -13.97 7.35 -5.83
CA THR A 56 -14.56 7.81 -4.59
C THR A 56 -13.49 8.42 -3.69
N VAL A 57 -13.71 9.64 -3.26
CA VAL A 57 -12.86 10.40 -2.34
C VAL A 57 -13.58 10.47 -1.00
N LEU A 58 -12.95 9.91 0.06
CA LEU A 58 -13.54 9.80 1.40
C LEU A 58 -12.83 10.75 2.35
N ASN A 59 -13.60 11.51 3.09
CA ASN A 59 -13.14 12.30 4.22
C ASN A 59 -13.32 11.50 5.52
N LEU A 60 -12.24 10.96 6.06
CA LEU A 60 -12.24 10.22 7.33
C LEU A 60 -12.11 11.16 8.55
N GLY A 61 -11.95 12.46 8.31
CA GLY A 61 -11.86 13.49 9.34
C GLY A 61 -13.21 13.88 9.95
N SER A 62 -13.16 14.67 11.01
CA SER A 62 -14.34 15.19 11.73
C SER A 62 -14.79 16.58 11.28
N LYS A 63 -14.13 17.17 10.27
CA LYS A 63 -14.46 18.48 9.70
C LYS A 63 -14.61 18.35 8.17
N PRO A 64 -15.40 19.23 7.52
CA PRO A 64 -15.43 19.28 6.06
C PRO A 64 -14.04 19.51 5.49
N MET A 65 -13.78 18.95 4.30
CA MET A 65 -12.49 19.00 3.63
C MET A 65 -12.68 19.49 2.20
N GLN A 66 -11.83 20.41 1.77
CA GLN A 66 -11.73 20.80 0.37
C GLN A 66 -10.60 20.05 -0.30
N VAL A 67 -10.86 19.52 -1.49
CA VAL A 67 -9.89 18.77 -2.30
C VAL A 67 -9.85 19.35 -3.71
N GLU A 68 -8.64 19.57 -4.21
CA GLU A 68 -8.38 19.94 -5.59
C GLU A 68 -7.83 18.73 -6.35
N VAL A 69 -8.32 18.50 -7.57
CA VAL A 69 -7.89 17.41 -8.43
C VAL A 69 -7.07 17.96 -9.58
N SER A 70 -5.89 17.39 -9.80
CA SER A 70 -5.00 17.74 -10.91
C SER A 70 -4.45 16.48 -11.58
N VAL A 71 -3.97 16.63 -12.82
CA VAL A 71 -3.42 15.53 -13.63
C VAL A 71 -2.02 15.89 -14.07
N GLN A 72 -1.14 14.89 -14.13
CA GLN A 72 0.24 15.10 -14.53
C GLN A 72 0.79 13.89 -15.28
N ASN A 73 1.61 14.13 -16.31
CA ASN A 73 2.46 13.12 -16.93
C ASN A 73 3.59 12.74 -15.97
N TRP A 74 3.99 11.48 -15.95
CA TRP A 74 4.93 10.99 -14.95
C TRP A 74 5.66 9.71 -15.36
N ASP A 75 6.78 9.46 -14.68
CA ASP A 75 7.47 8.17 -14.63
C ASP A 75 8.12 7.97 -13.24
N PHE A 76 9.04 7.00 -13.15
CA PHE A 76 9.93 6.83 -12.02
C PHE A 76 11.36 7.28 -12.40
N ASP A 77 12.08 7.86 -11.44
CA ASP A 77 13.53 8.05 -11.53
C ASP A 77 14.28 6.71 -11.30
N GLU A 78 15.61 6.75 -11.31
CA GLU A 78 16.47 5.56 -11.12
C GLU A 78 16.27 4.88 -9.75
N ASP A 79 15.86 5.63 -8.74
CA ASP A 79 15.58 5.16 -7.39
C ASP A 79 14.11 4.71 -7.20
N ASN A 80 13.35 4.60 -8.29
CA ASN A 80 11.93 4.29 -8.26
C ASN A 80 11.06 5.31 -7.52
N ASN A 81 11.47 6.59 -7.43
CA ASN A 81 10.63 7.66 -6.93
C ASN A 81 9.80 8.26 -8.06
N TYR A 82 8.63 8.79 -7.70
CA TYR A 82 7.80 9.54 -8.65
C TYR A 82 8.58 10.72 -9.23
N ARG A 83 8.55 10.84 -10.55
CA ARG A 83 9.08 11.97 -11.31
C ARG A 83 8.02 12.56 -12.22
N ALA A 84 7.72 13.85 -12.07
CA ALA A 84 6.86 14.58 -12.96
C ALA A 84 7.54 14.79 -14.33
N LEU A 85 6.79 14.59 -15.39
CA LEU A 85 7.24 14.83 -16.77
C LEU A 85 6.45 15.97 -17.41
N PRO A 86 7.03 16.67 -18.40
CA PRO A 86 6.27 17.60 -19.23
C PRO A 86 5.21 16.85 -20.03
N PRO A 87 4.08 17.52 -20.36
CA PRO A 87 3.07 16.94 -21.23
C PRO A 87 3.60 16.71 -22.64
N THR A 88 3.11 15.64 -23.30
CA THR A 88 3.39 15.33 -24.71
C THR A 88 2.07 15.10 -25.46
N PRO A 89 2.05 15.13 -26.80
CA PRO A 89 0.84 14.80 -27.56
C PRO A 89 0.31 13.39 -27.29
N GLN A 90 1.18 12.45 -26.83
CA GLN A 90 0.84 11.07 -26.52
C GLN A 90 0.64 10.82 -25.01
N SER A 91 0.84 11.80 -24.13
CA SER A 91 0.66 11.60 -22.70
C SER A 91 -0.81 11.69 -22.28
N LEU A 92 -1.25 10.75 -21.44
CA LEU A 92 -2.64 10.60 -21.03
C LEU A 92 -3.18 11.82 -20.26
N ASP A 93 -2.32 12.58 -19.58
CA ASP A 93 -2.69 13.82 -18.89
C ASP A 93 -3.34 14.85 -19.83
N GLN A 94 -3.01 14.82 -21.13
CA GLN A 94 -3.61 15.69 -22.14
C GLN A 94 -4.98 15.22 -22.64
N TRP A 95 -5.31 13.95 -22.40
CA TRP A 95 -6.53 13.29 -22.88
C TRP A 95 -7.55 13.01 -21.78
N LEU A 96 -7.14 13.11 -20.51
CA LEU A 96 -7.99 12.79 -19.38
C LEU A 96 -8.89 13.99 -19.01
N ILE A 97 -10.18 13.78 -19.10
CA ILE A 97 -11.20 14.74 -18.66
C ILE A 97 -11.66 14.32 -17.27
N ILE A 98 -11.59 15.23 -16.31
CA ILE A 98 -11.95 14.98 -14.91
C ILE A 98 -13.03 15.97 -14.47
N ASN A 99 -14.04 15.46 -13.78
CA ASN A 99 -15.11 16.28 -13.21
C ASN A 99 -15.65 15.66 -11.90
N PRO A 100 -15.78 16.45 -10.81
CA PRO A 100 -15.29 17.81 -10.64
C PRO A 100 -13.78 17.88 -10.35
N VAL A 101 -13.15 19.02 -10.62
CA VAL A 101 -11.75 19.30 -10.29
C VAL A 101 -11.56 19.95 -8.90
N ARG A 102 -12.66 20.41 -8.30
CA ARG A 102 -12.72 20.87 -6.90
C ARG A 102 -13.97 20.34 -6.23
N LEU A 103 -13.83 19.86 -5.00
CA LEU A 103 -14.92 19.27 -4.24
C LEU A 103 -14.78 19.63 -2.76
N THR A 104 -15.94 19.81 -2.11
CA THR A 104 -16.03 19.92 -0.66
C THR A 104 -16.68 18.65 -0.14
N ILE A 105 -15.95 17.91 0.70
CA ILE A 105 -16.38 16.62 1.23
C ILE A 105 -16.80 16.82 2.68
N PRO A 106 -18.05 16.55 3.06
CA PRO A 106 -18.51 16.63 4.45
C PRO A 106 -17.66 15.78 5.39
N ALA A 107 -17.67 16.11 6.68
CA ALA A 107 -17.05 15.26 7.69
C ALA A 107 -17.62 13.84 7.62
N LYS A 108 -16.74 12.83 7.63
CA LYS A 108 -17.11 11.40 7.50
C LYS A 108 -17.88 11.06 6.23
N GLY A 109 -17.93 11.98 5.26
CA GLY A 109 -18.62 11.81 3.99
C GLY A 109 -17.71 11.41 2.85
N GLN A 110 -18.30 11.29 1.67
CA GLN A 110 -17.59 10.97 0.44
C GLN A 110 -18.14 11.77 -0.74
N GLN A 111 -17.32 11.90 -1.77
CA GLN A 111 -17.67 12.47 -3.07
C GLN A 111 -17.06 11.64 -4.19
N THR A 112 -17.69 11.70 -5.36
CA THR A 112 -17.24 10.94 -6.54
C THR A 112 -16.67 11.90 -7.58
N VAL A 113 -15.49 11.54 -8.09
CA VAL A 113 -14.85 12.20 -9.24
C VAL A 113 -14.93 11.25 -10.44
N ARG A 114 -15.42 11.73 -11.56
CA ARG A 114 -15.53 10.98 -12.82
C ARG A 114 -14.41 11.35 -13.75
N MET A 115 -13.93 10.36 -14.49
CA MET A 115 -12.84 10.49 -15.45
C MET A 115 -13.22 9.82 -16.75
N ALA A 116 -12.88 10.45 -17.87
CA ALA A 116 -13.05 9.89 -19.21
C ALA A 116 -11.84 10.23 -20.05
N VAL A 117 -11.39 9.27 -20.87
CA VAL A 117 -10.30 9.51 -21.82
C VAL A 117 -10.85 10.01 -23.14
N ARG A 118 -10.26 11.09 -23.66
CA ARG A 118 -10.61 11.67 -24.97
C ARG A 118 -9.31 12.04 -25.68
N PRO A 119 -8.74 11.12 -26.49
CA PRO A 119 -7.50 11.36 -27.21
C PRO A 119 -7.61 12.59 -28.11
N LYS A 120 -6.63 13.47 -28.05
CA LYS A 120 -6.49 14.65 -28.92
C LYS A 120 -5.63 14.40 -30.16
N ALA A 121 -4.92 13.24 -30.17
CA ALA A 121 -4.15 12.74 -31.28
C ALA A 121 -4.51 11.26 -31.47
N LYS A 122 -4.14 10.66 -32.63
CA LYS A 122 -4.25 9.21 -32.78
C LYS A 122 -3.33 8.54 -31.76
N PRO A 123 -3.87 7.71 -30.84
CA PRO A 123 -3.05 7.00 -29.88
C PRO A 123 -2.06 6.06 -30.55
N GLU A 124 -0.85 5.99 -30.04
CA GLU A 124 0.08 4.92 -30.33
C GLU A 124 -0.37 3.62 -29.64
N ASP A 125 0.06 2.47 -30.17
CA ASP A 125 -0.25 1.18 -29.56
C ASP A 125 0.47 1.02 -28.22
N GLY A 126 -0.24 0.48 -27.21
CA GLY A 126 0.30 0.19 -25.90
C GLY A 126 -0.22 1.10 -24.79
N GLU A 127 0.65 1.38 -23.82
CA GLU A 127 0.32 2.09 -22.59
C GLU A 127 0.42 3.61 -22.71
N HIS A 128 -0.63 4.29 -22.26
CA HIS A 128 -0.62 5.71 -21.94
C HIS A 128 -0.98 5.89 -20.48
N ARG A 129 -0.24 6.72 -19.75
CA ARG A 129 -0.43 6.89 -18.30
C ARG A 129 -0.48 8.34 -17.86
N ALA A 130 -1.18 8.56 -16.75
CA ALA A 130 -1.20 9.82 -16.01
C ALA A 130 -1.28 9.56 -14.51
N MET A 131 -0.83 10.52 -13.71
CA MET A 131 -1.07 10.55 -12.27
C MET A 131 -2.15 11.57 -11.97
N VAL A 132 -3.23 11.15 -11.32
CA VAL A 132 -4.29 12.02 -10.83
C VAL A 132 -4.05 12.30 -9.36
N PHE A 133 -3.78 13.54 -9.01
CA PHE A 133 -3.56 13.96 -7.64
C PHE A 133 -4.84 14.51 -7.01
N PHE A 134 -5.09 14.09 -5.78
CA PHE A 134 -6.14 14.60 -4.90
C PHE A 134 -5.46 15.34 -3.75
N LYS A 135 -5.38 16.65 -3.88
CA LYS A 135 -4.69 17.52 -2.92
C LYS A 135 -5.68 18.14 -1.95
N GLN A 136 -5.53 17.83 -0.68
CA GLN A 136 -6.27 18.52 0.37
C GLN A 136 -5.85 20.00 0.43
N LEU A 137 -6.82 20.91 0.38
CA LEU A 137 -6.57 22.34 0.55
C LEU A 137 -6.56 22.71 2.03
N ARG A 138 -5.76 23.72 2.37
CA ARG A 138 -5.74 24.28 3.72
C ARG A 138 -7.06 25.00 3.97
N ALA A 139 -7.70 24.74 5.12
CA ALA A 139 -8.84 25.53 5.57
C ALA A 139 -8.39 26.97 5.90
N GLU A 140 -9.17 27.96 5.50
CA GLU A 140 -8.83 29.39 5.72
C GLU A 140 -8.65 29.73 7.20
N GLU A 141 -9.41 29.09 8.08
CA GLU A 141 -9.37 29.28 9.53
C GLU A 141 -8.27 28.49 10.23
N ALA A 142 -7.49 27.69 9.50
CA ALA A 142 -6.48 26.82 10.10
C ALA A 142 -5.28 27.63 10.61
N LYS A 143 -5.05 27.62 11.92
CA LYS A 143 -3.90 28.25 12.60
C LYS A 143 -2.82 27.19 12.86
N GLY A 144 -1.56 27.62 12.89
CA GLY A 144 -0.42 26.76 13.23
C GLY A 144 0.01 25.81 12.09
N VAL A 145 0.70 24.73 12.47
CA VAL A 145 1.19 23.69 11.55
C VAL A 145 0.04 22.75 11.21
N ASN A 146 -0.19 22.55 9.90
CA ASN A 146 -1.20 21.62 9.39
C ASN A 146 -0.55 20.59 8.48
N VAL A 147 -0.90 19.32 8.67
CA VAL A 147 -0.53 18.25 7.75
C VAL A 147 -1.63 18.13 6.71
N LEU A 148 -1.27 18.32 5.43
CA LEU A 148 -2.16 18.21 4.29
C LEU A 148 -1.78 16.96 3.49
N PHE A 149 -2.80 16.26 3.01
CA PHE A 149 -2.61 15.05 2.20
C PHE A 149 -2.63 15.42 0.72
N ASN A 150 -1.72 14.80 -0.04
CA ASN A 150 -1.72 14.82 -1.49
C ASN A 150 -1.56 13.37 -1.97
N VAL A 151 -2.64 12.78 -2.47
CA VAL A 151 -2.70 11.37 -2.84
C VAL A 151 -2.74 11.24 -4.35
N GLY A 152 -1.74 10.55 -4.92
CA GLY A 152 -1.69 10.23 -6.34
C GLY A 152 -2.36 8.89 -6.64
N VAL A 153 -3.21 8.88 -7.66
CA VAL A 153 -3.85 7.68 -8.23
C VAL A 153 -3.35 7.53 -9.66
N PRO A 154 -2.57 6.49 -9.96
CA PRO A 154 -2.13 6.23 -11.32
C PRO A 154 -3.30 5.75 -12.17
N VAL A 155 -3.38 6.30 -13.37
CA VAL A 155 -4.33 5.92 -14.42
C VAL A 155 -3.55 5.41 -15.61
N TYR A 156 -3.90 4.22 -16.08
CA TYR A 156 -3.34 3.58 -17.26
C TYR A 156 -4.45 3.35 -18.26
N ALA A 157 -4.22 3.69 -19.52
CA ALA A 157 -5.10 3.41 -20.64
C ALA A 157 -4.32 2.70 -21.74
N PHE A 158 -4.87 1.61 -22.26
CA PHE A 158 -4.24 0.81 -23.29
C PHE A 158 -4.96 1.00 -24.62
N PHE A 159 -4.18 1.18 -25.70
CA PHE A 159 -4.69 1.37 -27.04
C PHE A 159 -4.04 0.41 -28.02
N GLY A 160 -4.77 0.04 -29.07
CA GLY A 160 -4.27 -0.76 -30.19
C GLY A 160 -3.75 -2.14 -29.77
N ASP A 161 -2.65 -2.55 -30.36
CA ASP A 161 -1.98 -3.83 -30.10
C ASP A 161 -1.15 -3.76 -28.82
N VAL A 162 -1.64 -4.41 -27.76
CA VAL A 162 -1.06 -4.37 -26.40
C VAL A 162 -0.17 -5.60 -26.16
N LYS A 163 1.13 -5.37 -25.94
CA LYS A 163 2.13 -6.42 -25.70
C LYS A 163 2.69 -6.32 -24.28
N ARG A 164 2.30 -7.28 -23.44
CA ARG A 164 2.84 -7.44 -22.06
C ARG A 164 3.92 -8.51 -22.08
N GLU A 165 5.16 -8.10 -22.22
CA GLU A 165 6.32 -8.99 -22.33
C GLU A 165 7.37 -8.58 -21.32
N ALA A 166 7.99 -9.57 -20.65
CA ALA A 166 9.03 -9.31 -19.66
C ALA A 166 10.14 -10.37 -19.72
N ALA A 167 11.37 -9.94 -19.44
CA ALA A 167 12.47 -10.82 -19.08
C ALA A 167 12.77 -10.64 -17.59
N VAL A 168 12.61 -11.70 -16.81
CA VAL A 168 12.99 -11.72 -15.38
C VAL A 168 14.42 -12.24 -15.29
N HIS A 169 15.36 -11.35 -14.95
CA HIS A 169 16.79 -11.68 -14.82
C HIS A 169 17.12 -12.34 -13.48
N SER A 170 16.44 -11.89 -12.42
CA SER A 170 16.57 -12.51 -11.11
C SER A 170 15.35 -12.24 -10.24
N MET A 171 15.07 -13.19 -9.34
CA MET A 171 14.16 -13.06 -8.22
C MET A 171 14.87 -13.59 -6.98
N THR A 172 15.01 -12.75 -5.97
CA THR A 172 15.61 -13.10 -4.69
C THR A 172 14.66 -12.75 -3.55
N PHE A 173 14.76 -13.51 -2.46
CA PHE A 173 13.97 -13.24 -1.26
C PHE A 173 14.92 -12.93 -0.09
N ASN A 174 14.75 -11.75 0.52
CA ASN A 174 15.41 -11.39 1.75
C ASN A 174 14.55 -11.84 2.93
N LYS A 175 15.07 -12.81 3.70
CA LYS A 175 14.37 -13.41 4.84
C LYS A 175 14.26 -12.49 6.05
N GLU A 176 15.17 -11.53 6.21
CA GLU A 176 15.19 -10.63 7.36
C GLU A 176 14.06 -9.59 7.32
N ASN A 177 13.81 -9.02 6.16
CA ASN A 177 12.79 -7.99 5.98
C ASN A 177 11.56 -8.47 5.19
N HIS A 178 11.50 -9.75 4.83
CA HIS A 178 10.40 -10.36 4.06
C HIS A 178 10.15 -9.65 2.72
N THR A 179 11.21 -9.30 2.01
CA THR A 179 11.15 -8.54 0.76
C THR A 179 11.59 -9.40 -0.41
N PHE A 180 10.78 -9.46 -1.46
CA PHE A 180 11.16 -10.00 -2.76
C PHE A 180 11.80 -8.90 -3.59
N ASN A 181 12.96 -9.19 -4.17
CA ASN A 181 13.66 -8.30 -5.08
C ASN A 181 13.65 -8.93 -6.48
N PHE A 182 13.20 -8.19 -7.46
CA PHE A 182 13.13 -8.59 -8.85
C PHE A 182 14.01 -7.68 -9.70
N ASP A 183 14.76 -8.26 -10.65
CA ASP A 183 15.42 -7.53 -11.73
C ASP A 183 14.68 -7.89 -13.03
N ILE A 184 13.99 -6.93 -13.61
CA ILE A 184 13.05 -7.18 -14.72
C ILE A 184 13.29 -6.16 -15.83
N THR A 185 13.26 -6.66 -17.08
CA THR A 185 13.10 -5.83 -18.27
C THR A 185 11.67 -5.97 -18.81
N SER A 186 10.95 -4.85 -19.01
CA SER A 186 9.72 -4.82 -19.78
C SER A 186 10.07 -4.63 -21.26
N SER A 187 9.87 -5.66 -22.07
CA SER A 187 10.23 -5.67 -23.51
C SER A 187 9.04 -5.40 -24.44
N GLY A 188 7.82 -5.39 -23.90
CA GLY A 188 6.61 -5.02 -24.61
C GLY A 188 6.39 -3.51 -24.71
N ASN A 189 5.15 -3.11 -25.00
CA ASN A 189 4.74 -1.71 -25.08
C ASN A 189 3.85 -1.25 -23.92
N THR A 190 3.84 -2.02 -22.82
CA THR A 190 3.13 -1.70 -21.58
C THR A 190 4.02 -1.95 -20.38
N TYR A 191 3.58 -1.47 -19.22
CA TYR A 191 4.24 -1.86 -17.97
C TYR A 191 4.04 -3.35 -17.67
N VAL A 192 5.00 -3.92 -16.97
CA VAL A 192 4.90 -5.20 -16.30
C VAL A 192 5.08 -5.01 -14.80
N ARG A 193 4.50 -5.92 -14.01
CA ARG A 193 4.54 -5.83 -12.55
C ARG A 193 4.50 -7.23 -11.96
N PRO A 194 5.44 -7.59 -11.04
CA PRO A 194 5.26 -8.76 -10.21
C PRO A 194 4.00 -8.62 -9.35
N GLU A 195 3.03 -9.49 -9.56
CA GLU A 195 1.80 -9.54 -8.77
C GLU A 195 1.47 -10.99 -8.43
N GLY A 196 0.94 -11.20 -7.23
CA GLY A 196 0.59 -12.56 -6.81
C GLY A 196 0.08 -12.62 -5.40
N PHE A 197 0.29 -13.78 -4.79
CA PHE A 197 -0.23 -14.07 -3.46
C PHE A 197 0.83 -14.77 -2.61
N TYR A 198 0.71 -14.61 -1.31
CA TYR A 198 1.50 -15.34 -0.33
C TYR A 198 0.61 -15.99 0.73
N MET A 199 1.14 -17.01 1.36
CA MET A 199 0.57 -17.70 2.51
C MET A 199 1.67 -18.10 3.47
N ILE A 200 1.43 -17.98 4.76
CA ILE A 200 2.33 -18.39 5.83
C ILE A 200 1.65 -19.47 6.64
N VAL A 201 2.32 -20.61 6.77
CA VAL A 201 1.89 -21.78 7.53
C VAL A 201 3.01 -22.29 8.43
N ASP A 202 2.71 -23.23 9.33
CA ASP A 202 3.74 -23.93 10.07
C ASP A 202 4.64 -24.74 9.11
N ALA A 203 5.95 -24.79 9.38
CA ALA A 203 6.89 -25.48 8.51
C ALA A 203 6.71 -26.99 8.51
N ASP A 204 6.16 -27.54 9.60
CA ASP A 204 6.00 -28.99 9.83
C ASP A 204 4.61 -29.52 9.40
N GLU A 205 3.70 -28.64 8.93
CA GLU A 205 2.33 -29.03 8.59
C GLU A 205 2.18 -29.91 7.35
N ALA A 206 3.03 -29.71 6.32
CA ALA A 206 2.87 -30.36 5.03
C ALA A 206 4.13 -30.27 4.16
N THR A 207 4.16 -31.04 3.08
CA THR A 207 5.19 -30.95 2.06
C THR A 207 5.09 -29.65 1.26
N GLU A 208 6.19 -29.22 0.62
CA GLU A 208 6.21 -28.03 -0.24
C GLU A 208 5.10 -28.04 -1.29
N GLN A 209 4.88 -29.21 -1.91
CA GLN A 209 3.84 -29.38 -2.94
C GLN A 209 2.42 -29.19 -2.38
N GLU A 210 2.14 -29.75 -1.21
CA GLU A 210 0.84 -29.59 -0.54
C GLU A 210 0.62 -28.14 -0.12
N ILE A 211 1.65 -27.48 0.41
CA ILE A 211 1.60 -26.06 0.78
C ILE A 211 1.28 -25.20 -0.46
N LEU A 212 1.98 -25.42 -1.57
CA LEU A 212 1.72 -24.67 -2.82
C LEU A 212 0.33 -24.93 -3.40
N GLN A 213 -0.19 -26.17 -3.28
CA GLN A 213 -1.55 -26.50 -3.72
C GLN A 213 -2.64 -25.77 -2.91
N ARG A 214 -2.38 -25.47 -1.64
CA ARG A 214 -3.30 -24.68 -0.79
C ARG A 214 -3.43 -23.23 -1.27
N LEU A 215 -2.39 -22.64 -1.84
CA LEU A 215 -2.36 -21.29 -2.41
C LEU A 215 -2.80 -21.32 -3.88
N ASN A 216 -3.98 -21.87 -4.19
CA ASN A 216 -4.37 -22.18 -5.58
C ASN A 216 -5.61 -21.41 -6.07
N GLY A 217 -6.05 -20.36 -5.43
CA GLY A 217 -7.17 -19.53 -5.88
C GLY A 217 -6.73 -18.40 -6.81
N GLU A 218 -7.50 -18.10 -7.85
CA GLU A 218 -7.27 -16.95 -8.73
C GLU A 218 -7.22 -15.61 -7.96
N ASN A 219 -7.81 -15.57 -6.76
CA ASN A 219 -7.88 -14.39 -5.89
C ASN A 219 -7.03 -14.53 -4.62
N GLY A 220 -6.11 -15.50 -4.55
CA GLY A 220 -5.34 -15.78 -3.35
C GLY A 220 -6.14 -16.49 -2.27
N GLU A 221 -7.17 -17.22 -2.65
CA GLU A 221 -7.90 -18.10 -1.74
C GLU A 221 -6.99 -19.22 -1.25
N VAL A 222 -7.04 -19.46 0.05
CA VAL A 222 -6.30 -20.54 0.70
C VAL A 222 -7.25 -21.69 0.96
N LYS A 223 -6.93 -22.88 0.43
CA LYS A 223 -7.68 -24.11 0.68
C LYS A 223 -7.15 -24.83 1.92
N GLY A 224 -8.06 -25.50 2.64
CA GLY A 224 -7.71 -26.27 3.86
C GLY A 224 -7.68 -25.40 5.11
N ASP A 225 -6.79 -25.73 6.04
CA ASP A 225 -6.72 -25.09 7.34
C ASP A 225 -6.30 -23.62 7.21
N LYS A 226 -6.78 -22.80 8.15
CA LYS A 226 -6.54 -21.36 8.15
C LYS A 226 -5.04 -21.08 8.33
N PRO A 227 -4.39 -20.35 7.40
CA PRO A 227 -2.98 -19.98 7.54
C PRO A 227 -2.79 -18.93 8.65
N PHE A 228 -1.58 -18.79 9.15
CA PHE A 228 -1.22 -17.68 10.04
C PHE A 228 -1.45 -16.33 9.38
N ALA A 229 -1.06 -16.22 8.11
CA ALA A 229 -1.28 -15.04 7.27
C ALA A 229 -1.41 -15.44 5.80
N SER A 230 -2.17 -14.63 5.06
CA SER A 230 -2.19 -14.67 3.61
C SER A 230 -2.48 -13.26 3.06
N GLY A 231 -2.09 -13.00 1.83
CA GLY A 231 -2.33 -11.72 1.22
C GLY A 231 -1.74 -11.60 -0.18
N LYS A 232 -1.81 -10.39 -0.72
CA LYS A 232 -1.28 -10.07 -2.05
C LYS A 232 0.20 -9.70 -1.98
N VAL A 233 0.94 -10.10 -3.01
CA VAL A 233 2.29 -9.61 -3.32
C VAL A 233 2.14 -8.68 -4.51
N THR A 234 2.64 -7.46 -4.40
CA THR A 234 2.65 -6.50 -5.51
C THR A 234 3.84 -5.56 -5.38
N SER A 235 4.39 -5.15 -6.51
CA SER A 235 5.52 -4.23 -6.57
C SER A 235 5.16 -2.95 -7.32
N LYS A 236 6.13 -2.05 -7.48
CA LYS A 236 6.06 -0.96 -8.47
C LYS A 236 6.10 -1.54 -9.89
N PRO A 237 5.49 -0.87 -10.89
CA PRO A 237 5.58 -1.29 -12.27
C PRO A 237 6.98 -1.02 -12.85
N VAL A 238 7.37 -1.83 -13.82
CA VAL A 238 8.48 -1.60 -14.73
C VAL A 238 7.87 -1.17 -16.06
N PHE A 239 8.11 0.07 -16.49
CA PHE A 239 7.48 0.62 -17.69
C PHE A 239 8.08 0.05 -18.98
N ALA A 240 7.34 0.20 -20.07
CA ALA A 240 7.75 -0.27 -21.40
C ALA A 240 9.17 0.20 -21.78
N GLY A 241 9.98 -0.73 -22.25
CA GLY A 241 11.37 -0.47 -22.64
C GLY A 241 12.37 -0.31 -21.49
N GLU A 242 11.95 -0.38 -20.24
CA GLU A 242 12.82 -0.21 -19.08
C GLU A 242 13.29 -1.53 -18.48
N ARG A 243 14.50 -1.50 -17.90
CA ARG A 243 14.96 -2.51 -16.95
C ARG A 243 15.06 -1.90 -15.58
N ARG A 244 14.43 -2.54 -14.59
CA ARG A 244 14.42 -2.03 -13.21
C ARG A 244 14.55 -3.14 -12.18
N LYS A 245 15.13 -2.75 -11.04
CA LYS A 245 15.02 -3.50 -9.80
C LYS A 245 13.80 -2.99 -9.05
N VAL A 246 12.86 -3.87 -8.75
CA VAL A 246 11.64 -3.54 -8.00
C VAL A 246 11.47 -4.48 -6.82
N GLU A 247 10.84 -3.97 -5.77
CA GLU A 247 10.65 -4.68 -4.52
C GLU A 247 9.18 -4.91 -4.22
N ALA A 248 8.89 -6.05 -3.61
CA ALA A 248 7.58 -6.38 -3.06
C ALA A 248 7.75 -6.90 -1.63
N ALA A 249 7.30 -6.13 -0.65
CA ALA A 249 7.41 -6.47 0.75
C ALA A 249 6.15 -7.18 1.27
N ILE A 250 6.35 -8.21 2.10
CA ILE A 250 5.30 -8.85 2.88
C ILE A 250 5.36 -8.27 4.30
N THR A 251 4.29 -7.56 4.69
CA THR A 251 4.21 -6.99 6.03
C THR A 251 3.51 -7.95 6.98
N LEU A 252 4.25 -8.48 7.95
CA LEU A 252 3.69 -9.28 9.03
C LEU A 252 3.26 -8.38 10.18
N LYS A 253 2.04 -8.58 10.66
CA LYS A 253 1.54 -7.94 11.88
C LYS A 253 2.23 -8.54 13.11
N GLU A 254 2.38 -7.74 14.17
CA GLU A 254 3.09 -8.17 15.39
C GLU A 254 2.42 -9.35 16.12
N ASP A 255 1.09 -9.44 16.08
CA ASP A 255 0.34 -10.58 16.63
C ASP A 255 0.65 -11.87 15.87
N ILE A 256 0.81 -11.81 14.55
CA ILE A 256 1.20 -12.94 13.71
C ILE A 256 2.64 -13.36 14.01
N LYS A 257 3.58 -12.41 14.08
CA LYS A 257 4.98 -12.69 14.42
C LYS A 257 5.11 -13.45 15.75
N LYS A 258 4.29 -13.08 16.73
CA LYS A 258 4.26 -13.76 18.05
C LYS A 258 3.62 -15.14 18.01
N ALA A 259 2.71 -15.39 17.08
CA ALA A 259 2.01 -16.67 16.94
C ALA A 259 2.79 -17.69 16.08
N LEU A 260 3.80 -17.22 15.32
CA LEU A 260 4.63 -18.10 14.50
C LEU A 260 5.48 -19.03 15.37
N SER A 261 5.61 -20.27 14.93
CA SER A 261 6.55 -21.23 15.50
C SER A 261 8.01 -20.80 15.27
N SER A 262 8.95 -21.51 15.88
CA SER A 262 10.39 -21.27 15.67
C SER A 262 10.82 -21.39 14.19
N GLN A 263 10.03 -22.10 13.39
CA GLN A 263 10.20 -22.21 11.95
C GLN A 263 8.85 -22.16 11.26
N TYR A 264 8.74 -21.37 10.19
CA TYR A 264 7.53 -21.27 9.39
C TYR A 264 7.83 -21.34 7.89
N ALA A 265 6.84 -21.70 7.11
CA ALA A 265 6.90 -21.79 5.66
C ALA A 265 6.14 -20.62 5.03
N LEU A 266 6.80 -19.86 4.16
CA LEU A 266 6.23 -18.82 3.32
C LEU A 266 6.09 -19.37 1.90
N ALA A 267 4.86 -19.67 1.49
CA ALA A 267 4.52 -20.02 0.12
C ALA A 267 4.17 -18.77 -0.69
N VAL A 268 4.66 -18.70 -1.92
CA VAL A 268 4.35 -17.60 -2.86
C VAL A 268 4.03 -18.14 -4.24
N LYS A 269 3.10 -17.45 -4.91
CA LYS A 269 2.81 -17.56 -6.33
C LYS A 269 2.78 -16.16 -6.91
N ILE A 270 3.74 -15.85 -7.77
CA ILE A 270 3.95 -14.51 -8.34
C ILE A 270 3.98 -14.63 -9.85
N ASP A 271 3.12 -13.91 -10.53
CA ASP A 271 3.11 -13.77 -11.98
C ASP A 271 3.89 -12.51 -12.40
N VAL A 272 4.66 -12.64 -13.46
CA VAL A 272 5.30 -11.51 -14.15
C VAL A 272 5.05 -11.68 -15.63
N ALA A 273 4.09 -10.95 -16.16
CA ALA A 273 3.72 -10.96 -17.58
C ALA A 273 3.47 -12.38 -18.15
N GLY A 274 2.74 -13.23 -17.40
CA GLY A 274 2.41 -14.61 -17.77
C GLY A 274 3.46 -15.66 -17.38
N THR A 275 4.61 -15.24 -16.80
CA THR A 275 5.58 -16.17 -16.24
C THR A 275 5.30 -16.34 -14.74
N LEU A 276 4.88 -17.54 -14.35
CA LEU A 276 4.54 -17.87 -12.97
C LEU A 276 5.75 -18.39 -12.19
N PHE A 277 6.01 -17.77 -11.04
CA PHE A 277 7.00 -18.19 -10.06
C PHE A 277 6.29 -18.75 -8.84
N GLU A 278 6.55 -20.02 -8.52
CA GLU A 278 6.00 -20.71 -7.35
C GLU A 278 7.13 -21.21 -6.48
N LYS A 279 7.11 -20.91 -5.19
CA LYS A 279 8.16 -21.35 -4.26
C LYS A 279 7.70 -21.32 -2.81
N VAL A 280 8.28 -22.21 -2.00
CA VAL A 280 8.20 -22.17 -0.54
C VAL A 280 9.56 -21.79 0.05
N TYR A 281 9.56 -20.85 0.98
CA TYR A 281 10.74 -20.44 1.74
C TYR A 281 10.53 -20.85 3.19
N TYR A 282 11.48 -21.63 3.73
CA TYR A 282 11.51 -21.97 5.15
C TYR A 282 12.32 -20.93 5.90
N ILE A 283 11.73 -20.34 6.92
CA ILE A 283 12.27 -19.22 7.66
C ILE A 283 12.37 -19.62 9.12
N GLN A 284 13.58 -19.55 9.69
CA GLN A 284 13.80 -19.66 11.12
C GLN A 284 13.57 -18.31 11.77
N GLN A 285 12.85 -18.29 12.87
CA GLN A 285 12.67 -17.10 13.69
C GLN A 285 13.82 -17.04 14.69
N ASP A 286 14.60 -15.98 14.66
CA ASP A 286 15.60 -15.71 15.69
C ASP A 286 14.89 -15.58 17.05
N LYS A 287 15.40 -16.32 18.04
CA LYS A 287 14.87 -16.34 19.41
C LYS A 287 15.20 -15.07 20.18
#